data_0628f449e102f4784db41a59c8fbee35
#
_entry.id   0628f449e102f4784db41a59c8fbee35
#
_cell.length_a   1.000
_cell.length_b   1.000
_cell.length_c   1.000
_cell.angle_alpha   90.00
_cell.angle_beta   90.00
_cell.angle_gamma   90.00
#
_symmetry.space_group_name_H-M   'P 1'
#
loop_
_entity.id
_entity.type
_entity.pdbx_description
1 polymer ?
#
loop_
_entity_poly.entity_id
_entity_poly.type
_entity_poly.pdbx_seq_one_letter_code
_entity_poly.pdbx_strand_id
1 'polypeptide(L)'
;MVDTEKKALIKKIFAQTYIWLLLLLMYAPIFVLIVLSFTDTDVLGQWNGFTLSLYVKLFQSTEIMKAVGNTLIIALVSSTIATVLGTLGAIGVYESKKHAKRTMEFANQIPVVTPEIVIALSLTVMFVFFREHLFPNFQFSFWTLLAGHLVLSTPFVYLNVKPKLEQMDPALYEAALDLGCTPTKALLHTTLPEIAPGVVSGFLIAITLSLDDFIVTAFTAGPGLLSGVSKISTISTYVQGVIKKHPLPPELRALCTIIFLVVLLVVLSLIFINSRQNKRSGRHAKARMKL
;
A
#
# COMPACT_ATOMS: atom_id res chain seq x y z
N MET A 1 -20.17 -13.27 -45.00
CA MET A 1 -19.00 -12.50 -44.48
C MET A 1 -19.41 -11.19 -43.83
N VAL A 2 -20.21 -10.33 -44.43
CA VAL A 2 -20.65 -9.03 -43.89
C VAL A 2 -21.46 -9.15 -42.55
N ASP A 3 -22.22 -10.23 -42.37
CA ASP A 3 -23.06 -10.40 -41.18
C ASP A 3 -22.29 -10.85 -39.94
N THR A 4 -21.17 -11.54 -40.13
CA THR A 4 -20.23 -11.94 -39.05
C THR A 4 -19.43 -10.77 -38.52
N GLU A 5 -19.02 -9.86 -39.40
CA GLU A 5 -18.30 -8.62 -39.02
C GLU A 5 -19.21 -7.65 -38.27
N LYS A 6 -20.47 -7.50 -38.71
CA LYS A 6 -21.47 -6.68 -38.00
C LYS A 6 -21.75 -7.23 -36.58
N LYS A 7 -21.92 -8.55 -36.44
CA LYS A 7 -22.11 -9.18 -35.12
C LYS A 7 -20.88 -9.02 -34.21
N ALA A 8 -19.67 -9.12 -34.75
CA ALA A 8 -18.45 -8.89 -34.01
C ALA A 8 -18.31 -7.43 -33.57
N LEU A 9 -18.69 -6.48 -34.41
CA LEU A 9 -18.68 -5.05 -34.09
C LEU A 9 -19.69 -4.71 -32.98
N ILE A 10 -20.91 -5.25 -33.07
CA ILE A 10 -21.96 -5.06 -32.05
C ILE A 10 -21.50 -5.63 -30.71
N LYS A 11 -20.92 -6.85 -30.68
CA LYS A 11 -20.36 -7.42 -29.45
C LYS A 11 -19.24 -6.55 -28.85
N LYS A 12 -18.37 -6.02 -29.69
CA LYS A 12 -17.28 -5.13 -29.25
C LYS A 12 -17.82 -3.83 -28.66
N ILE A 13 -18.79 -3.19 -29.32
CA ILE A 13 -19.44 -1.98 -28.80
C ILE A 13 -20.14 -2.27 -27.47
N PHE A 14 -20.91 -3.36 -27.40
CA PHE A 14 -21.60 -3.74 -26.16
C PHE A 14 -20.62 -4.01 -25.01
N ALA A 15 -19.54 -4.75 -25.26
CA ALA A 15 -18.49 -5.00 -24.28
C ALA A 15 -17.81 -3.70 -23.82
N GLN A 16 -17.53 -2.78 -24.75
CA GLN A 16 -16.92 -1.49 -24.44
C GLN A 16 -17.86 -0.61 -23.63
N THR A 17 -19.13 -0.52 -24.01
CA THR A 17 -20.16 0.23 -23.27
C THR A 17 -20.35 -0.33 -21.86
N TYR A 18 -20.37 -1.65 -21.71
CA TYR A 18 -20.47 -2.31 -20.41
C TYR A 18 -19.30 -1.94 -19.50
N ILE A 19 -18.05 -1.97 -20.03
CA ILE A 19 -16.86 -1.60 -19.27
C ILE A 19 -16.92 -0.12 -18.83
N TRP A 20 -17.33 0.79 -19.74
CA TRP A 20 -17.46 2.20 -19.41
C TRP A 20 -18.54 2.47 -18.36
N LEU A 21 -19.67 1.78 -18.46
CA LEU A 21 -20.76 1.88 -17.48
C LEU A 21 -20.32 1.38 -16.11
N LEU A 22 -19.59 0.25 -16.06
CA LEU A 22 -19.06 -0.31 -14.82
C LEU A 22 -18.04 0.66 -14.19
N LEU A 23 -17.12 1.22 -14.98
CA LEU A 23 -16.17 2.21 -14.50
C LEU A 23 -16.89 3.47 -13.98
N LEU A 24 -17.87 3.99 -14.70
CA LEU A 24 -18.66 5.13 -14.26
C LEU A 24 -19.36 4.85 -12.92
N LEU A 25 -19.97 3.69 -12.78
CA LEU A 25 -20.64 3.28 -11.53
C LEU A 25 -19.65 3.15 -10.37
N MET A 26 -18.45 2.63 -10.61
CA MET A 26 -17.41 2.52 -9.58
C MET A 26 -16.86 3.88 -9.14
N TYR A 27 -16.66 4.79 -10.08
CA TYR A 27 -16.08 6.10 -9.77
C TYR A 27 -17.11 7.17 -9.42
N ALA A 28 -18.42 6.96 -9.71
CA ALA A 28 -19.49 7.91 -9.42
C ALA A 28 -19.52 8.38 -7.95
N PRO A 29 -19.39 7.52 -6.92
CA PRO A 29 -19.35 7.97 -5.53
C PRO A 29 -18.19 8.91 -5.24
N ILE A 30 -17.03 8.67 -5.85
CA ILE A 30 -15.85 9.53 -5.68
C ILE A 30 -16.07 10.89 -6.31
N PHE A 31 -16.64 10.93 -7.52
CA PHE A 31 -17.00 12.20 -8.17
C PHE A 31 -18.02 13.01 -7.36
N VAL A 32 -19.04 12.36 -6.83
CA VAL A 32 -20.02 12.99 -5.95
C VAL A 32 -19.34 13.58 -4.71
N LEU A 33 -18.43 12.83 -4.09
CA LEU A 33 -17.68 13.29 -2.92
C LEU A 33 -16.81 14.50 -3.26
N ILE A 34 -16.12 14.48 -4.41
CA ILE A 34 -15.32 15.61 -4.89
C ILE A 34 -16.20 16.85 -5.07
N VAL A 35 -17.35 16.72 -5.75
CA VAL A 35 -18.29 17.85 -5.93
C VAL A 35 -18.76 18.38 -4.58
N LEU A 36 -19.16 17.51 -3.66
CA LEU A 36 -19.63 17.89 -2.32
C LEU A 36 -18.52 18.41 -1.40
N SER A 37 -17.25 18.30 -1.75
CA SER A 37 -16.15 18.92 -1.01
C SER A 37 -16.06 20.43 -1.21
N PHE A 38 -16.71 20.95 -2.24
CA PHE A 38 -16.77 22.39 -2.55
C PHE A 38 -18.04 23.10 -2.04
N THR A 39 -18.81 22.44 -1.18
CA THR A 39 -19.99 23.06 -0.56
C THR A 39 -19.93 22.92 0.95
N ASP A 40 -20.19 24.02 1.67
CA ASP A 40 -20.21 24.05 3.15
C ASP A 40 -21.63 23.73 3.64
N THR A 41 -21.90 22.45 3.81
CA THR A 41 -23.18 21.95 4.34
C THR A 41 -22.94 20.73 5.20
N ASP A 42 -23.65 20.65 6.33
CA ASP A 42 -23.62 19.49 7.21
C ASP A 42 -24.50 18.35 6.69
N VAL A 43 -25.44 18.67 5.79
CA VAL A 43 -26.39 17.70 5.21
C VAL A 43 -25.86 17.18 3.88
N LEU A 44 -25.68 15.86 3.81
CA LEU A 44 -25.27 15.19 2.57
C LEU A 44 -26.34 15.37 1.48
N GLY A 45 -25.90 15.83 0.28
CA GLY A 45 -26.78 15.99 -0.88
C GLY A 45 -27.39 17.38 -1.04
N GLN A 46 -27.17 18.32 -0.12
CA GLN A 46 -27.54 19.72 -0.30
C GLN A 46 -26.37 20.51 -0.89
N TRP A 47 -26.68 21.39 -1.84
CA TRP A 47 -25.71 22.27 -2.46
C TRP A 47 -26.02 23.72 -2.08
N ASN A 48 -25.17 24.33 -1.24
CA ASN A 48 -25.29 25.70 -0.74
C ASN A 48 -24.34 26.69 -1.44
N GLY A 49 -23.93 26.38 -2.66
CA GLY A 49 -22.99 27.21 -3.41
C GLY A 49 -21.54 26.72 -3.31
N PHE A 50 -20.69 27.28 -4.17
CA PHE A 50 -19.27 26.93 -4.23
C PHE A 50 -18.49 27.64 -3.12
N THR A 51 -17.74 26.88 -2.32
CA THR A 51 -16.88 27.42 -1.28
C THR A 51 -15.65 26.53 -1.06
N LEU A 52 -14.55 27.12 -0.58
CA LEU A 52 -13.34 26.42 -0.15
C LEU A 52 -13.24 26.34 1.38
N SER A 53 -14.30 26.69 2.11
CA SER A 53 -14.31 26.74 3.58
C SER A 53 -13.92 25.39 4.20
N LEU A 54 -14.36 24.26 3.63
CA LEU A 54 -14.03 22.94 4.14
C LEU A 54 -12.53 22.64 4.08
N TYR A 55 -11.83 23.13 3.08
CA TYR A 55 -10.37 23.00 2.98
C TYR A 55 -9.67 23.84 4.05
N VAL A 56 -10.17 25.06 4.30
CA VAL A 56 -9.62 25.91 5.38
C VAL A 56 -9.87 25.26 6.75
N LYS A 57 -11.09 24.80 7.03
CA LYS A 57 -11.44 24.08 8.27
C LYS A 57 -10.61 22.82 8.45
N LEU A 58 -10.37 22.05 7.37
CA LEU A 58 -9.53 20.85 7.38
C LEU A 58 -8.12 21.16 7.90
N PHE A 59 -7.44 22.16 7.34
CA PHE A 59 -6.07 22.52 7.76
C PHE A 59 -6.02 23.17 9.16
N GLN A 60 -7.13 23.74 9.63
CA GLN A 60 -7.26 24.27 11.00
C GLN A 60 -7.56 23.18 12.04
N SER A 61 -8.09 22.02 11.61
CA SER A 61 -8.40 20.92 12.50
C SER A 61 -7.12 20.20 12.96
N THR A 62 -6.70 20.49 14.18
CA THR A 62 -5.51 19.87 14.79
C THR A 62 -5.65 18.35 14.91
N GLU A 63 -6.86 17.84 15.14
CA GLU A 63 -7.11 16.40 15.29
C GLU A 63 -6.94 15.66 13.96
N ILE A 64 -7.53 16.19 12.89
CA ILE A 64 -7.41 15.60 11.54
C ILE A 64 -5.96 15.67 11.08
N MET A 65 -5.28 16.81 11.25
CA MET A 65 -3.88 16.96 10.85
C MET A 65 -2.94 16.03 11.62
N LYS A 66 -3.16 15.81 12.91
CA LYS A 66 -2.43 14.80 13.70
C LYS A 66 -2.68 13.39 13.17
N ALA A 67 -3.94 13.04 12.87
CA ALA A 67 -4.29 11.73 12.31
C ALA A 67 -3.63 11.50 10.94
N VAL A 68 -3.63 12.51 10.07
CA VAL A 68 -2.91 12.48 8.77
C VAL A 68 -1.42 12.27 8.97
N GLY A 69 -0.80 13.09 9.85
CA GLY A 69 0.63 12.98 10.15
C GLY A 69 1.02 11.61 10.68
N ASN A 70 0.26 11.07 11.64
CA ASN A 70 0.48 9.74 12.19
C ASN A 70 0.37 8.66 11.10
N THR A 71 -0.66 8.72 10.25
CA THR A 71 -0.84 7.76 9.15
C THR A 71 0.34 7.77 8.21
N LEU A 72 0.81 8.95 7.80
CA LEU A 72 1.96 9.07 6.89
C LEU A 72 3.25 8.57 7.53
N ILE A 73 3.51 8.91 8.79
CA ILE A 73 4.70 8.47 9.52
C ILE A 73 4.71 6.95 9.65
N ILE A 74 3.58 6.36 10.09
CA ILE A 74 3.46 4.91 10.24
C ILE A 74 3.64 4.23 8.90
N ALA A 75 2.95 4.70 7.84
CA ALA A 75 3.04 4.11 6.52
C ALA A 75 4.46 4.15 5.95
N LEU A 76 5.16 5.27 6.07
CA LEU A 76 6.53 5.40 5.57
C LEU A 76 7.53 4.56 6.38
N VAL A 77 7.44 4.60 7.70
CA VAL A 77 8.37 3.86 8.56
C VAL A 77 8.14 2.36 8.44
N SER A 78 6.87 1.91 8.52
CA SER A 78 6.56 0.48 8.42
C SER A 78 6.90 -0.09 7.04
N SER A 79 6.54 0.60 5.96
CA SER A 79 6.84 0.14 4.60
C SER A 79 8.34 0.10 4.31
N THR A 80 9.11 1.06 4.81
CA THR A 80 10.57 1.07 4.65
C THR A 80 11.19 -0.15 5.36
N ILE A 81 10.84 -0.37 6.63
CA ILE A 81 11.35 -1.52 7.40
C ILE A 81 10.85 -2.83 6.80
N ALA A 82 9.57 -2.93 6.45
CA ALA A 82 9.00 -4.13 5.81
C ALA A 82 9.70 -4.44 4.47
N THR A 83 10.08 -3.40 3.71
CA THR A 83 10.80 -3.58 2.44
C THR A 83 12.19 -4.15 2.68
N VAL A 84 12.92 -3.65 3.66
CA VAL A 84 14.22 -4.19 4.02
C VAL A 84 14.09 -5.65 4.48
N LEU A 85 13.18 -5.92 5.43
CA LEU A 85 12.97 -7.26 5.97
C LEU A 85 12.46 -8.25 4.91
N GLY A 86 11.48 -7.85 4.10
CA GLY A 86 10.93 -8.68 3.04
C GLY A 86 11.93 -8.99 1.93
N THR A 87 12.77 -8.01 1.57
CA THR A 87 13.84 -8.19 0.58
C THR A 87 14.93 -9.11 1.11
N LEU A 88 15.42 -8.87 2.34
CA LEU A 88 16.40 -9.75 2.98
C LEU A 88 15.84 -11.17 3.17
N GLY A 89 14.58 -11.28 3.57
CA GLY A 89 13.88 -12.56 3.68
C GLY A 89 13.79 -13.28 2.32
N ALA A 90 13.47 -12.57 1.23
CA ALA A 90 13.42 -13.17 -0.10
C ALA A 90 14.79 -13.67 -0.57
N ILE A 91 15.85 -12.89 -0.37
CA ILE A 91 17.22 -13.28 -0.70
C ILE A 91 17.65 -14.49 0.15
N GLY A 92 17.41 -14.45 1.46
CA GLY A 92 17.76 -15.55 2.36
C GLY A 92 17.04 -16.86 2.03
N VAL A 93 15.76 -16.78 1.64
CA VAL A 93 15.00 -17.96 1.19
C VAL A 93 15.49 -18.45 -0.17
N TYR A 94 15.87 -17.56 -1.08
CA TYR A 94 16.41 -17.90 -2.40
C TYR A 94 17.70 -18.73 -2.27
N GLU A 95 18.62 -18.34 -1.40
CA GLU A 95 19.88 -19.02 -1.13
C GLU A 95 19.74 -20.28 -0.26
N SER A 96 18.55 -20.52 0.32
CA SER A 96 18.32 -21.61 1.25
C SER A 96 18.19 -22.98 0.56
N LYS A 97 18.55 -24.05 1.30
CA LYS A 97 18.36 -25.43 0.85
C LYS A 97 16.87 -25.74 0.63
N LYS A 98 16.55 -26.63 -0.32
CA LYS A 98 15.19 -26.96 -0.79
C LYS A 98 14.16 -27.18 0.33
N HIS A 99 14.50 -27.89 1.40
CA HIS A 99 13.57 -28.13 2.52
C HIS A 99 13.29 -26.85 3.32
N ALA A 100 14.34 -26.11 3.70
CA ALA A 100 14.22 -24.85 4.42
C ALA A 100 13.45 -23.81 3.57
N LYS A 101 13.78 -23.72 2.28
CA LYS A 101 13.07 -22.85 1.32
C LYS A 101 11.57 -23.11 1.36
N ARG A 102 11.12 -24.37 1.21
CA ARG A 102 9.70 -24.72 1.20
C ARG A 102 9.01 -24.38 2.52
N THR A 103 9.65 -24.62 3.66
CA THR A 103 9.08 -24.31 4.98
C THR A 103 8.95 -22.80 5.18
N MET A 104 9.97 -22.02 4.81
CA MET A 104 9.95 -20.55 4.94
C MET A 104 8.91 -19.92 3.99
N GLU A 105 8.80 -20.43 2.76
CA GLU A 105 7.76 -19.99 1.80
C GLU A 105 6.37 -20.26 2.35
N PHE A 106 6.13 -21.44 2.91
CA PHE A 106 4.85 -21.78 3.54
C PHE A 106 4.56 -20.85 4.72
N ALA A 107 5.54 -20.66 5.62
CA ALA A 107 5.38 -19.76 6.76
C ALA A 107 5.07 -18.31 6.35
N ASN A 108 5.71 -17.82 5.27
CA ASN A 108 5.44 -16.48 4.75
C ASN A 108 4.05 -16.34 4.12
N GLN A 109 3.46 -17.43 3.63
CA GLN A 109 2.10 -17.39 3.04
C GLN A 109 1.00 -17.36 4.11
N ILE A 110 1.25 -17.82 5.33
CA ILE A 110 0.24 -17.85 6.40
C ILE A 110 -0.39 -16.47 6.64
N PRO A 111 0.38 -15.39 6.88
CA PRO A 111 -0.22 -14.06 7.08
C PRO A 111 -0.99 -13.55 5.85
N VAL A 112 -0.59 -13.93 4.64
CA VAL A 112 -1.23 -13.47 3.40
C VAL A 112 -2.64 -14.01 3.23
N VAL A 113 -2.87 -15.26 3.66
CA VAL A 113 -4.19 -15.92 3.56
C VAL A 113 -5.03 -15.77 4.82
N THR A 114 -4.43 -15.29 5.91
CA THR A 114 -5.12 -15.12 7.20
C THR A 114 -5.88 -13.79 7.20
N PRO A 115 -7.16 -13.76 7.61
CA PRO A 115 -7.89 -12.52 7.78
C PRO A 115 -7.17 -11.55 8.72
N GLU A 116 -7.09 -10.27 8.37
CA GLU A 116 -6.39 -9.23 9.14
C GLU A 116 -6.81 -9.17 10.61
N ILE A 117 -8.11 -9.38 10.89
CA ILE A 117 -8.61 -9.37 12.26
C ILE A 117 -8.01 -10.49 13.13
N VAL A 118 -7.72 -11.65 12.55
CA VAL A 118 -7.09 -12.76 13.27
C VAL A 118 -5.66 -12.42 13.60
N ILE A 119 -4.93 -11.81 12.67
CA ILE A 119 -3.55 -11.32 12.89
C ILE A 119 -3.55 -10.26 14.00
N ALA A 120 -4.44 -9.28 13.90
CA ALA A 120 -4.54 -8.19 14.86
C ALA A 120 -4.86 -8.67 16.27
N LEU A 121 -5.84 -9.59 16.42
CA LEU A 121 -6.18 -10.19 17.70
C LEU A 121 -5.05 -11.04 18.27
N SER A 122 -4.39 -11.84 17.44
CA SER A 122 -3.25 -12.68 17.87
C SER A 122 -2.10 -11.82 18.39
N LEU A 123 -1.77 -10.73 17.70
CA LEU A 123 -0.76 -9.77 18.15
C LEU A 123 -1.16 -9.09 19.46
N THR A 124 -2.42 -8.70 19.58
CA THR A 124 -2.93 -8.08 20.81
C THR A 124 -2.80 -9.02 21.99
N VAL A 125 -3.24 -10.28 21.86
CA VAL A 125 -3.10 -11.31 22.90
C VAL A 125 -1.63 -11.52 23.25
N MET A 126 -0.75 -11.59 22.25
CA MET A 126 0.70 -11.72 22.47
C MET A 126 1.26 -10.51 23.25
N PHE A 127 0.88 -9.29 22.91
CA PHE A 127 1.33 -8.08 23.62
C PHE A 127 0.80 -8.01 25.04
N VAL A 128 -0.46 -8.42 25.29
CA VAL A 128 -1.01 -8.53 26.62
C VAL A 128 -0.26 -9.58 27.44
N PHE A 129 0.03 -10.74 26.87
CA PHE A 129 0.85 -11.78 27.51
C PHE A 129 2.25 -11.26 27.89
N PHE A 130 2.91 -10.51 26.99
CA PHE A 130 4.21 -9.89 27.31
C PHE A 130 4.13 -8.93 28.48
N ARG A 131 3.07 -8.11 28.54
CA ARG A 131 2.85 -7.19 29.65
C ARG A 131 2.63 -7.89 30.98
N GLU A 132 1.87 -8.98 31.00
CA GLU A 132 1.49 -9.64 32.23
C GLU A 132 2.58 -10.59 32.78
N HIS A 133 3.36 -11.22 31.90
CA HIS A 133 4.27 -12.30 32.31
C HIS A 133 5.75 -11.98 32.12
N LEU A 134 6.12 -11.14 31.17
CA LEU A 134 7.54 -10.94 30.80
C LEU A 134 8.03 -9.54 31.15
N PHE A 135 7.22 -8.52 30.87
CA PHE A 135 7.63 -7.12 30.98
C PHE A 135 6.50 -6.27 31.62
N PRO A 136 6.44 -6.14 32.96
CA PRO A 136 5.34 -5.43 33.63
C PRO A 136 5.15 -3.98 33.19
N ASN A 137 6.20 -3.34 32.68
CA ASN A 137 6.17 -1.97 32.15
C ASN A 137 5.85 -1.89 30.65
N PHE A 138 5.58 -3.03 29.99
CA PHE A 138 5.25 -3.05 28.57
C PHE A 138 3.90 -2.37 28.33
N GLN A 139 3.90 -1.35 27.50
CA GLN A 139 2.70 -0.63 27.12
C GLN A 139 2.53 -0.64 25.61
N PHE A 140 1.28 -0.66 25.16
CA PHE A 140 0.93 -0.42 23.78
C PHE A 140 1.42 0.98 23.39
N SER A 141 2.12 1.07 22.26
CA SER A 141 2.82 2.27 21.85
C SER A 141 2.97 2.29 20.32
N PHE A 142 3.68 3.28 19.82
CA PHE A 142 4.10 3.33 18.41
C PHE A 142 4.81 2.03 17.95
N TRP A 143 5.60 1.40 18.83
CA TRP A 143 6.33 0.17 18.49
C TRP A 143 5.43 -1.04 18.32
N THR A 144 4.37 -1.19 19.12
CA THR A 144 3.40 -2.28 18.94
C THR A 144 2.57 -2.08 17.68
N LEU A 145 2.22 -0.84 17.38
CA LEU A 145 1.56 -0.47 16.13
C LEU A 145 2.45 -0.76 14.93
N LEU A 146 3.71 -0.34 14.99
CA LEU A 146 4.70 -0.60 13.95
C LEU A 146 4.90 -2.11 13.73
N ALA A 147 5.02 -2.90 14.80
CA ALA A 147 5.14 -4.35 14.70
C ALA A 147 3.92 -4.98 13.99
N GLY A 148 2.70 -4.50 14.28
CA GLY A 148 1.50 -4.93 13.59
C GLY A 148 1.56 -4.70 12.08
N HIS A 149 1.93 -3.49 11.68
CA HIS A 149 2.08 -3.13 10.27
C HIS A 149 3.21 -3.91 9.57
N LEU A 150 4.30 -4.23 10.30
CA LEU A 150 5.39 -5.05 9.75
C LEU A 150 4.94 -6.48 9.47
N VAL A 151 4.21 -7.09 10.41
CA VAL A 151 3.67 -8.45 10.22
C VAL A 151 2.72 -8.51 9.03
N LEU A 152 1.90 -7.48 8.84
CA LEU A 152 1.00 -7.39 7.70
C LEU A 152 1.75 -7.19 6.38
N SER A 153 2.71 -6.26 6.32
CA SER A 153 3.28 -5.77 5.06
C SER A 153 4.46 -6.60 4.56
N THR A 154 5.30 -7.17 5.45
CA THR A 154 6.52 -7.91 5.08
C THR A 154 6.28 -9.06 4.12
N PRO A 155 5.23 -9.91 4.29
CA PRO A 155 4.94 -11.00 3.37
C PRO A 155 4.64 -10.53 1.94
N PHE A 156 3.98 -9.39 1.80
CA PHE A 156 3.65 -8.84 0.48
C PHE A 156 4.88 -8.30 -0.23
N VAL A 157 5.83 -7.69 0.49
CA VAL A 157 7.13 -7.31 -0.07
C VAL A 157 7.87 -8.54 -0.57
N TYR A 158 7.96 -9.58 0.26
CA TYR A 158 8.57 -10.85 -0.10
C TYR A 158 7.99 -11.42 -1.42
N LEU A 159 6.65 -11.45 -1.53
CA LEU A 159 5.96 -11.95 -2.73
C LEU A 159 6.24 -11.13 -4.00
N ASN A 160 6.60 -9.85 -3.87
CA ASN A 160 6.96 -9.01 -5.01
C ASN A 160 8.44 -9.14 -5.40
N VAL A 161 9.31 -9.39 -4.43
CA VAL A 161 10.76 -9.53 -4.66
C VAL A 161 11.12 -10.93 -5.17
N LYS A 162 10.51 -11.97 -4.60
CA LYS A 162 10.81 -13.38 -4.94
C LYS A 162 10.78 -13.67 -6.44
N PRO A 163 9.75 -13.30 -7.22
CA PRO A 163 9.70 -13.58 -8.66
C PRO A 163 10.83 -12.89 -9.44
N LYS A 164 11.33 -11.75 -8.95
CA LYS A 164 12.45 -11.06 -9.58
C LYS A 164 13.78 -11.77 -9.34
N LEU A 165 13.98 -12.32 -8.14
CA LEU A 165 15.11 -13.19 -7.85
C LEU A 165 15.08 -14.47 -8.70
N GLU A 166 13.92 -15.08 -8.88
CA GLU A 166 13.74 -16.30 -9.68
C GLU A 166 13.91 -16.07 -11.20
N GLN A 167 13.69 -14.84 -11.68
CA GLN A 167 13.88 -14.44 -13.07
C GLN A 167 15.29 -13.95 -13.37
N MET A 168 16.08 -13.64 -12.36
CA MET A 168 17.46 -13.17 -12.51
C MET A 168 18.34 -14.30 -13.02
N ASP A 169 19.26 -13.99 -13.95
CA ASP A 169 20.27 -14.93 -14.40
C ASP A 169 21.32 -15.15 -13.27
N PRO A 170 21.46 -16.38 -12.73
CA PRO A 170 22.44 -16.66 -11.69
C PRO A 170 23.88 -16.35 -12.11
N ALA A 171 24.18 -16.45 -13.40
CA ALA A 171 25.51 -16.18 -13.92
C ALA A 171 25.99 -14.74 -13.67
N LEU A 172 25.08 -13.79 -13.49
CA LEU A 172 25.42 -12.41 -13.14
C LEU A 172 26.09 -12.29 -11.76
N TYR A 173 25.58 -13.02 -10.80
CA TYR A 173 26.13 -13.03 -9.44
C TYR A 173 27.48 -13.79 -9.42
N GLU A 174 27.56 -14.95 -10.09
CA GLU A 174 28.78 -15.76 -10.20
C GLU A 174 29.90 -14.97 -10.90
N ALA A 175 29.60 -14.31 -12.02
CA ALA A 175 30.57 -13.47 -12.73
C ALA A 175 31.11 -12.32 -11.86
N ALA A 176 30.28 -11.72 -10.99
CA ALA A 176 30.74 -10.71 -10.06
C ALA A 176 31.73 -11.27 -9.03
N LEU A 177 31.53 -12.50 -8.55
CA LEU A 177 32.45 -13.19 -7.64
C LEU A 177 33.76 -13.54 -8.36
N ASP A 178 33.71 -14.04 -9.60
CA ASP A 178 34.88 -14.36 -10.43
C ASP A 178 35.76 -13.13 -10.72
N LEU A 179 35.14 -11.97 -10.85
CA LEU A 179 35.82 -10.67 -10.97
C LEU A 179 36.40 -10.15 -9.64
N GLY A 180 36.35 -10.95 -8.56
CA GLY A 180 36.93 -10.61 -7.25
C GLY A 180 36.04 -9.79 -6.31
N CYS A 181 34.74 -9.65 -6.60
CA CYS A 181 33.82 -9.04 -5.66
C CYS A 181 33.62 -9.95 -4.42
N THR A 182 33.54 -9.32 -3.24
CA THR A 182 33.05 -10.05 -2.07
C THR A 182 31.56 -10.37 -2.23
N PRO A 183 31.01 -11.44 -1.59
CA PRO A 183 29.59 -11.80 -1.68
C PRO A 183 28.64 -10.63 -1.39
N THR A 184 28.95 -9.81 -0.38
CA THR A 184 28.13 -8.62 -0.06
C THR A 184 28.18 -7.56 -1.17
N LYS A 185 29.34 -7.35 -1.79
CA LYS A 185 29.47 -6.40 -2.89
C LYS A 185 28.76 -6.92 -4.15
N ALA A 186 28.85 -8.20 -4.47
CA ALA A 186 28.14 -8.82 -5.56
C ALA A 186 26.62 -8.70 -5.36
N LEU A 187 26.11 -8.95 -4.14
CA LEU A 187 24.71 -8.77 -3.80
C LEU A 187 24.25 -7.32 -4.02
N LEU A 188 25.00 -6.34 -3.50
CA LEU A 188 24.58 -4.91 -3.53
C LEU A 188 24.71 -4.30 -4.93
N HIS A 189 25.71 -4.71 -5.73
CA HIS A 189 26.00 -4.08 -7.02
C HIS A 189 25.44 -4.85 -8.23
N THR A 190 25.12 -6.13 -8.06
CA THR A 190 24.58 -6.97 -9.14
C THR A 190 23.17 -7.42 -8.86
N THR A 191 22.93 -8.11 -7.74
CA THR A 191 21.60 -8.68 -7.43
C THR A 191 20.58 -7.59 -7.11
N LEU A 192 20.90 -6.66 -6.20
CA LEU A 192 19.96 -5.66 -5.72
C LEU A 192 19.46 -4.70 -6.83
N PRO A 193 20.30 -4.20 -7.74
CA PRO A 193 19.83 -3.42 -8.89
C PRO A 193 18.92 -4.21 -9.84
N GLU A 194 19.21 -5.50 -10.05
CA GLU A 194 18.41 -6.37 -10.93
C GLU A 194 17.02 -6.62 -10.36
N ILE A 195 16.90 -6.84 -9.06
CA ILE A 195 15.62 -7.05 -8.39
C ILE A 195 14.92 -5.74 -7.98
N ALA A 196 15.55 -4.59 -8.18
CA ALA A 196 15.01 -3.28 -7.76
C ALA A 196 13.55 -3.02 -8.21
N PRO A 197 13.09 -3.41 -9.40
CA PRO A 197 11.67 -3.26 -9.77
C PRO A 197 10.73 -4.02 -8.83
N GLY A 198 11.12 -5.19 -8.34
CA GLY A 198 10.38 -5.98 -7.35
C GLY A 198 10.37 -5.32 -5.98
N VAL A 199 11.51 -4.77 -5.55
CA VAL A 199 11.66 -4.06 -4.28
C VAL A 199 10.79 -2.80 -4.27
N VAL A 200 10.83 -2.00 -5.33
CA VAL A 200 9.99 -0.80 -5.47
C VAL A 200 8.50 -1.16 -5.50
N SER A 201 8.12 -2.19 -6.23
CA SER A 201 6.72 -2.67 -6.25
C SER A 201 6.28 -3.14 -4.86
N GLY A 202 7.11 -3.91 -4.16
CA GLY A 202 6.85 -4.35 -2.79
C GLY A 202 6.70 -3.18 -1.82
N PHE A 203 7.56 -2.17 -1.91
CA PHE A 203 7.47 -0.95 -1.12
C PHE A 203 6.15 -0.19 -1.34
N LEU A 204 5.74 -0.03 -2.60
CA LEU A 204 4.48 0.66 -2.93
C LEU A 204 3.26 -0.11 -2.40
N ILE A 205 3.27 -1.43 -2.46
CA ILE A 205 2.20 -2.24 -1.88
C ILE A 205 2.20 -2.12 -0.35
N ALA A 206 3.36 -2.18 0.30
CA ALA A 206 3.48 -2.02 1.74
C ALA A 206 2.96 -0.66 2.23
N ILE A 207 3.27 0.44 1.50
CA ILE A 207 2.69 1.77 1.78
C ILE A 207 1.17 1.73 1.67
N THR A 208 0.64 1.17 0.58
CA THR A 208 -0.81 1.13 0.35
C THR A 208 -1.52 0.36 1.45
N LEU A 209 -1.02 -0.83 1.82
CA LEU A 209 -1.57 -1.64 2.91
C LEU A 209 -1.53 -0.90 4.25
N SER A 210 -0.46 -0.14 4.51
CA SER A 210 -0.34 0.60 5.77
C SER A 210 -1.20 1.87 5.82
N LEU A 211 -1.50 2.49 4.67
CA LEU A 211 -2.32 3.70 4.60
C LEU A 211 -3.81 3.45 4.87
N ASP A 212 -4.35 2.35 4.36
CA ASP A 212 -5.77 2.01 4.48
C ASP A 212 -6.08 1.10 5.66
N ASP A 213 -5.04 0.58 6.37
CA ASP A 213 -5.24 -0.30 7.51
C ASP A 213 -6.02 0.39 8.62
N PHE A 214 -7.08 -0.27 9.02
CA PHE A 214 -7.88 0.08 10.19
C PHE A 214 -7.76 -0.97 11.29
N ILE A 215 -7.79 -2.25 10.92
CA ILE A 215 -7.97 -3.36 11.86
C ILE A 215 -6.72 -3.52 12.73
N VAL A 216 -5.55 -3.66 12.11
CA VAL A 216 -4.30 -3.84 12.84
C VAL A 216 -4.01 -2.62 13.70
N THR A 217 -4.17 -1.41 13.14
CA THR A 217 -4.03 -0.16 13.90
C THR A 217 -4.96 -0.12 15.11
N ALA A 218 -6.23 -0.48 14.92
CA ALA A 218 -7.23 -0.45 15.98
C ALA A 218 -6.87 -1.32 17.18
N PHE A 219 -6.27 -2.46 16.94
CA PHE A 219 -5.94 -3.45 17.95
C PHE A 219 -4.54 -3.28 18.54
N THR A 220 -3.59 -2.68 17.80
CA THR A 220 -2.19 -2.59 18.21
C THR A 220 -1.75 -1.20 18.67
N ALA A 221 -2.54 -0.14 18.40
CA ALA A 221 -2.23 1.24 18.82
C ALA A 221 -2.46 1.51 20.32
N GLY A 222 -3.04 0.55 21.06
CA GLY A 222 -3.29 0.64 22.51
C GLY A 222 -4.76 0.61 22.90
N PRO A 223 -5.06 0.61 24.20
CA PRO A 223 -6.39 0.35 24.74
C PRO A 223 -7.47 1.37 24.39
N GLY A 224 -7.14 2.34 23.57
CA GLY A 224 -8.00 3.45 23.22
C GLY A 224 -9.19 3.15 22.34
N LEU A 225 -9.22 2.05 21.59
CA LEU A 225 -10.35 1.76 20.71
C LEU A 225 -11.55 1.22 21.44
N LEU A 226 -11.32 0.45 22.50
CA LEU A 226 -12.39 -0.03 23.40
C LEU A 226 -12.80 1.03 24.41
N SER A 227 -11.90 1.95 24.79
CA SER A 227 -12.12 3.02 25.79
C SER A 227 -12.34 4.43 25.18
N GLY A 228 -12.25 4.56 23.87
CA GLY A 228 -12.50 5.84 23.16
C GLY A 228 -11.33 6.84 23.17
N VAL A 229 -10.17 6.50 23.72
CA VAL A 229 -8.98 7.37 23.77
C VAL A 229 -7.76 6.61 23.25
N SER A 230 -7.54 6.61 21.94
CA SER A 230 -6.29 6.10 21.36
C SER A 230 -5.17 7.13 21.52
N LYS A 231 -4.02 6.72 22.03
CA LYS A 231 -2.82 7.57 22.10
C LYS A 231 -2.31 7.95 20.71
N ILE A 232 -2.54 7.09 19.71
CA ILE A 232 -2.11 7.27 18.32
C ILE A 232 -3.30 6.97 17.42
N SER A 233 -3.95 8.02 16.93
CA SER A 233 -5.01 7.90 15.94
C SER A 233 -4.44 8.04 14.52
N THR A 234 -4.78 7.10 13.64
CA THR A 234 -4.61 7.24 12.19
C THR A 234 -5.90 7.79 11.58
N ILE A 235 -5.88 8.17 10.29
CA ILE A 235 -7.08 8.63 9.58
C ILE A 235 -8.20 7.59 9.70
N SER A 236 -7.89 6.32 9.45
CA SER A 236 -8.86 5.21 9.47
C SER A 236 -9.53 5.06 10.85
N THR A 237 -8.73 5.08 11.92
CA THR A 237 -9.25 4.97 13.30
C THR A 237 -9.96 6.24 13.76
N TYR A 238 -9.50 7.42 13.33
CA TYR A 238 -10.17 8.69 13.59
C TYR A 238 -11.57 8.73 12.96
N VAL A 239 -11.67 8.44 11.67
CA VAL A 239 -12.94 8.41 10.93
C VAL A 239 -13.92 7.44 11.57
N GLN A 240 -13.48 6.22 11.92
CA GLN A 240 -14.31 5.22 12.59
C GLN A 240 -14.78 5.68 13.98
N GLY A 241 -13.91 6.35 14.73
CA GLY A 241 -14.25 6.89 16.05
C GLY A 241 -15.31 8.00 15.99
N VAL A 242 -15.24 8.84 14.97
CA VAL A 242 -16.18 9.95 14.75
C VAL A 242 -17.54 9.45 14.26
N ILE A 243 -17.57 8.54 13.26
CA ILE A 243 -18.83 8.00 12.70
C ILE A 243 -19.71 7.35 13.78
N LYS A 244 -19.10 6.75 14.81
CA LYS A 244 -19.85 6.13 15.91
C LYS A 244 -20.54 7.13 16.84
N LYS A 245 -20.09 8.39 16.89
CA LYS A 245 -20.53 9.38 17.88
C LYS A 245 -21.29 10.55 17.25
N HIS A 246 -20.94 10.94 16.05
CA HIS A 246 -21.45 12.14 15.39
C HIS A 246 -21.62 11.91 13.88
N PRO A 247 -22.43 12.75 13.18
CA PRO A 247 -22.40 12.82 11.72
C PRO A 247 -20.96 13.06 11.22
N LEU A 248 -20.64 12.56 10.04
CA LEU A 248 -19.32 12.71 9.43
C LEU A 248 -18.94 14.19 9.32
N PRO A 249 -17.83 14.65 9.90
CA PRO A 249 -17.37 16.02 9.73
C PRO A 249 -17.23 16.35 8.24
N PRO A 250 -17.82 17.48 7.78
CA PRO A 250 -17.79 17.84 6.36
C PRO A 250 -16.37 18.05 5.84
N GLU A 251 -15.40 18.38 6.69
CA GLU A 251 -13.98 18.55 6.36
C GLU A 251 -13.34 17.24 5.82
N LEU A 252 -13.88 16.09 6.20
CA LEU A 252 -13.38 14.79 5.70
C LEU A 252 -13.64 14.62 4.20
N ARG A 253 -14.64 15.30 3.63
CA ARG A 253 -14.87 15.31 2.17
C ARG A 253 -13.71 16.00 1.45
N ALA A 254 -13.22 17.13 1.99
CA ALA A 254 -12.05 17.82 1.47
C ALA A 254 -10.78 16.95 1.61
N LEU A 255 -10.60 16.26 2.74
CA LEU A 255 -9.49 15.34 2.96
C LEU A 255 -9.49 14.19 1.93
N CYS A 256 -10.62 13.51 1.75
CA CYS A 256 -10.74 12.43 0.76
C CYS A 256 -10.47 12.93 -0.66
N THR A 257 -10.94 14.13 -1.01
CA THR A 257 -10.67 14.76 -2.32
C THR A 257 -9.18 15.02 -2.51
N ILE A 258 -8.48 15.55 -1.51
CA ILE A 258 -7.02 15.75 -1.57
C ILE A 258 -6.30 14.42 -1.74
N ILE A 259 -6.62 13.41 -0.94
CA ILE A 259 -6.00 12.08 -1.03
C ILE A 259 -6.21 11.50 -2.43
N PHE A 260 -7.44 11.55 -2.95
CA PHE A 260 -7.74 11.06 -4.30
C PHE A 260 -6.92 11.79 -5.38
N LEU A 261 -6.84 13.13 -5.31
CA LEU A 261 -6.07 13.91 -6.27
C LEU A 261 -4.58 13.62 -6.20
N VAL A 262 -4.03 13.46 -5.00
CA VAL A 262 -2.62 13.08 -4.80
C VAL A 262 -2.34 11.71 -5.40
N VAL A 263 -3.17 10.71 -5.10
CA VAL A 263 -3.03 9.35 -5.66
C VAL A 263 -3.14 9.38 -7.18
N LEU A 264 -4.14 10.08 -7.71
CA LEU A 264 -4.32 10.23 -9.16
C LEU A 264 -3.09 10.87 -9.82
N LEU A 265 -2.53 11.91 -9.23
CA LEU A 265 -1.34 12.61 -9.73
C LEU A 265 -0.11 11.68 -9.70
N VAL A 266 0.08 10.91 -8.64
CA VAL A 266 1.16 9.91 -8.54
C VAL A 266 1.01 8.85 -9.64
N VAL A 267 -0.18 8.27 -9.81
CA VAL A 267 -0.44 7.25 -10.84
C VAL A 267 -0.20 7.80 -12.25
N LEU A 268 -0.72 8.99 -12.55
CA LEU A 268 -0.50 9.64 -13.85
C LEU A 268 0.99 9.91 -14.10
N SER A 269 1.73 10.36 -13.07
CA SER A 269 3.18 10.58 -13.16
C SER A 269 3.93 9.30 -13.46
N LEU A 270 3.59 8.18 -12.80
CA LEU A 270 4.19 6.86 -13.05
C LEU A 270 3.91 6.37 -14.47
N ILE A 271 2.66 6.48 -14.95
CA ILE A 271 2.28 6.11 -16.33
C ILE A 271 3.09 6.93 -17.35
N PHE A 272 3.24 8.23 -17.10
CA PHE A 272 3.97 9.12 -17.99
C PHE A 272 5.47 8.80 -18.05
N ILE A 273 6.09 8.51 -16.89
CA ILE A 273 7.50 8.10 -16.81
C ILE A 273 7.72 6.77 -17.55
N ASN A 274 6.89 5.76 -17.28
CA ASN A 274 6.97 4.45 -17.94
C ASN A 274 6.76 4.56 -19.47
N SER A 275 5.81 5.39 -19.90
CA SER A 275 5.57 5.64 -21.34
C SER A 275 6.78 6.27 -22.03
N ARG A 276 7.50 7.17 -21.34
CA ARG A 276 8.73 7.77 -21.86
C ARG A 276 9.89 6.78 -21.96
N GLN A 277 10.04 5.90 -20.96
CA GLN A 277 11.07 4.86 -20.94
C GLN A 277 10.87 3.84 -22.08
N ASN A 278 9.64 3.35 -22.27
CA ASN A 278 9.31 2.43 -23.37
C ASN A 278 9.56 3.04 -24.75
N LYS A 279 9.29 4.33 -24.95
CA LYS A 279 9.60 5.02 -26.21
C LYS A 279 11.11 5.15 -26.46
N ARG A 280 11.93 5.31 -25.41
CA ARG A 280 13.40 5.34 -25.52
C ARG A 280 13.97 3.96 -25.86
N SER A 281 13.55 2.90 -25.17
CA SER A 281 13.96 1.52 -25.44
C SER A 281 13.59 1.06 -26.85
N GLY A 282 12.39 1.38 -27.33
CA GLY A 282 11.97 1.09 -28.71
C GLY A 282 12.76 1.82 -29.79
N ARG A 283 13.25 3.04 -29.52
CA ARG A 283 14.14 3.78 -30.42
C ARG A 283 15.54 3.14 -30.51
N HIS A 284 16.10 2.69 -29.40
CA HIS A 284 17.39 2.00 -29.36
C HIS A 284 17.34 0.62 -30.05
N ALA A 285 16.26 -0.14 -29.87
CA ALA A 285 16.04 -1.41 -30.54
C ALA A 285 15.94 -1.22 -32.09
N LYS A 286 15.18 -0.21 -32.55
CA LYS A 286 15.09 0.11 -33.98
C LYS A 286 16.41 0.64 -34.59
N ALA A 287 17.24 1.32 -33.82
CA ALA A 287 18.56 1.77 -34.26
C ALA A 287 19.54 0.60 -34.43
N ARG A 288 19.50 -0.41 -33.54
CA ARG A 288 20.31 -1.63 -33.61
C ARG A 288 19.91 -2.56 -34.76
N MET A 289 18.68 -2.56 -35.24
CA MET A 289 18.24 -3.36 -36.39
C MET A 289 18.58 -2.72 -37.76
N LYS A 290 19.07 -1.50 -37.75
CA LYS A 290 19.47 -0.79 -39.00
C LYS A 290 20.98 -0.78 -39.24
N LEU A 291 21.79 -1.34 -38.34
CA LEU A 291 23.21 -1.60 -38.44
C LEU A 291 23.47 -3.10 -38.73
#